data_4b642e2a4e5f09f47bed036b2d3fc3c9
#
_entry.id   4b642e2a4e5f09f47bed036b2d3fc3c9
#
_cell.length_a   1.000
_cell.length_b   1.000
_cell.length_c   1.000
_cell.angle_alpha   90.00
_cell.angle_beta   90.00
_cell.angle_gamma   90.00
#
_symmetry.space_group_name_H-M   'P 1'
#
loop_
_entity.id
_entity.type
_entity.pdbx_description
1 polymer ?
#
loop_
_entity_poly.entity_id
_entity_poly.type
_entity_poly.pdbx_seq_one_letter_code
_entity_poly.pdbx_strand_id
1 'polypeptide(L)'
;MAPAWCLASFPEPKMEQTNHASNVLFVLLGAIMVLAMHAGFAFLELGTVRKKNQVNALVKILTDFGVSALAYFFIGYTVAYGAHFFASAEVLSQKSGYEMVKFFFLLTFAAAIPAIISGGIAERARFHPQSIATFLLVGFVYPFFEGIAWNDNLGLQPWLEATFGAKFHDFAGSVVVHAVGGWIALPAVLLLGARRGRYTKDGNVAAHPPSNIPFLALGAWILTVGWFGFNVMSAQTLDKVSGLVALNSLMAMVGGTMAAMVLGKNDPGFIHNGPLAGLVAVCAGSDLMHPIGALITGLVAGGLFVQLFTLTQNRWKIDDVLGVWPLHGLCGAWGGIAAGIFGAKALGGMGGVSLAAQLIGTLGGIVVALAGGYLVYGLLRATIGIRLDPEEEYEGADLTIHKITATPDRETHW
;
A
#
# COMPACT_ATOMS: atom_id res chain seq x y z
N MET A 1 31.42 -28.54 -42.44
CA MET A 1 30.10 -29.20 -42.33
C MET A 1 29.76 -29.31 -40.86
N ALA A 2 28.91 -28.44 -40.34
CA ALA A 2 28.37 -28.51 -38.98
C ALA A 2 27.18 -29.49 -38.97
N PRO A 3 27.02 -30.33 -37.94
CA PRO A 3 25.98 -31.36 -37.95
C PRO A 3 24.58 -30.72 -37.75
N ALA A 4 23.64 -31.18 -38.59
CA ALA A 4 22.26 -30.70 -38.73
C ALA A 4 21.29 -31.27 -37.69
N TRP A 5 21.58 -31.12 -36.39
CA TRP A 5 20.63 -31.51 -35.33
C TRP A 5 20.45 -30.47 -34.23
N CYS A 6 20.39 -29.24 -34.66
CA CYS A 6 20.06 -28.13 -33.74
C CYS A 6 18.96 -27.27 -34.37
N LEU A 7 17.71 -27.72 -34.31
CA LEU A 7 16.47 -26.92 -34.35
C LEU A 7 15.28 -27.90 -34.35
N ALA A 8 15.15 -28.67 -33.24
CA ALA A 8 13.84 -29.22 -32.93
C ALA A 8 12.96 -28.05 -32.50
N SER A 9 12.16 -27.49 -33.39
CA SER A 9 11.05 -26.61 -33.04
C SER A 9 10.11 -27.40 -32.12
N PHE A 10 10.07 -27.04 -30.85
CA PHE A 10 9.05 -27.57 -29.98
C PHE A 10 7.68 -27.21 -30.54
N PRO A 11 6.74 -28.16 -30.58
CA PRO A 11 5.41 -27.87 -31.08
C PRO A 11 4.78 -26.71 -30.27
N GLU A 12 4.24 -25.71 -31.00
CA GLU A 12 3.64 -24.48 -30.46
C GLU A 12 2.71 -24.70 -29.25
N PRO A 13 1.86 -25.74 -29.16
CA PRO A 13 1.00 -26.00 -27.99
C PRO A 13 1.75 -26.22 -26.69
N LYS A 14 2.98 -26.78 -26.72
CA LYS A 14 3.78 -26.99 -25.52
C LYS A 14 4.41 -25.69 -25.03
N MET A 15 4.76 -24.78 -25.91
CA MET A 15 5.35 -23.49 -25.57
C MET A 15 4.31 -22.56 -24.98
N GLU A 16 3.09 -22.51 -25.49
CA GLU A 16 1.97 -21.75 -24.96
C GLU A 16 1.56 -22.23 -23.55
N GLN A 17 1.50 -23.56 -23.36
CA GLN A 17 1.19 -24.16 -22.06
C GLN A 17 2.31 -23.91 -21.04
N THR A 18 3.57 -23.91 -21.43
CA THR A 18 4.71 -23.58 -20.58
C THR A 18 4.68 -22.10 -20.19
N ASN A 19 4.39 -21.20 -21.11
CA ASN A 19 4.26 -19.77 -20.85
C ASN A 19 3.11 -19.49 -19.87
N HIS A 20 1.97 -20.15 -20.04
CA HIS A 20 0.85 -20.02 -19.12
C HIS A 20 1.23 -20.46 -17.69
N ALA A 21 1.86 -21.63 -17.53
CA ALA A 21 2.31 -22.13 -16.23
C ALA A 21 3.34 -21.19 -15.57
N SER A 22 4.27 -20.63 -16.36
CA SER A 22 5.25 -19.65 -15.88
C SER A 22 4.60 -18.37 -15.39
N ASN A 23 3.57 -17.86 -16.07
CA ASN A 23 2.83 -16.68 -15.66
C ASN A 23 2.04 -16.92 -14.37
N VAL A 24 1.41 -18.11 -14.21
CA VAL A 24 0.73 -18.48 -12.96
C VAL A 24 1.72 -18.49 -11.80
N LEU A 25 2.89 -19.11 -11.96
CA LEU A 25 3.94 -19.13 -10.95
C LEU A 25 4.45 -17.71 -10.64
N PHE A 26 4.65 -16.89 -11.65
CA PHE A 26 5.12 -15.51 -11.51
C PHE A 26 4.15 -14.68 -10.64
N VAL A 27 2.85 -14.71 -10.96
CA VAL A 27 1.84 -13.97 -10.17
C VAL A 27 1.67 -14.57 -8.77
N LEU A 28 1.77 -15.90 -8.61
CA LEU A 28 1.72 -16.55 -7.30
C LEU A 28 2.89 -16.09 -6.40
N LEU A 29 4.10 -16.03 -6.93
CA LEU A 29 5.24 -15.49 -6.19
C LEU A 29 5.00 -14.03 -5.79
N GLY A 30 4.42 -13.23 -6.68
CA GLY A 30 3.99 -11.87 -6.38
C GLY A 30 3.02 -11.81 -5.20
N ALA A 31 1.97 -12.62 -5.23
CA ALA A 31 0.98 -12.70 -4.15
C ALA A 31 1.64 -13.08 -2.80
N ILE A 32 2.55 -14.07 -2.80
CA ILE A 32 3.30 -14.47 -1.60
C ILE A 32 4.21 -13.36 -1.09
N MET A 33 4.92 -12.65 -1.98
CA MET A 33 5.79 -11.55 -1.61
C MET A 33 4.98 -10.37 -1.02
N VAL A 34 3.83 -10.03 -1.60
CA VAL A 34 2.95 -8.99 -1.06
C VAL A 34 2.27 -9.44 0.24
N LEU A 35 1.93 -10.72 0.39
CA LEU A 35 1.50 -11.26 1.69
C LEU A 35 2.60 -11.07 2.75
N ALA A 36 3.87 -11.32 2.42
CA ALA A 36 4.99 -11.10 3.33
C ALA A 36 5.14 -9.62 3.72
N MET A 37 4.73 -8.65 2.86
CA MET A 37 4.73 -7.23 3.22
C MET A 37 3.85 -6.92 4.44
N HIS A 38 2.80 -7.71 4.71
CA HIS A 38 1.98 -7.51 5.92
C HIS A 38 2.78 -7.77 7.20
N ALA A 39 3.70 -8.74 7.19
CA ALA A 39 4.68 -8.87 8.27
C ALA A 39 5.61 -7.64 8.34
N GLY A 40 6.00 -7.10 7.19
CA GLY A 40 6.77 -5.85 7.12
C GLY A 40 6.05 -4.67 7.77
N PHE A 41 4.76 -4.46 7.47
CA PHE A 41 3.92 -3.44 8.13
C PHE A 41 3.84 -3.68 9.64
N ALA A 42 3.63 -4.93 10.07
CA ALA A 42 3.54 -5.27 11.48
C ALA A 42 4.83 -4.94 12.25
N PHE A 43 5.99 -5.29 11.72
CA PHE A 43 7.28 -5.00 12.35
C PHE A 43 7.68 -3.52 12.25
N LEU A 44 7.35 -2.82 11.16
CA LEU A 44 7.56 -1.37 11.03
C LEU A 44 6.73 -0.62 12.08
N GLU A 45 5.46 -0.97 12.23
CA GLU A 45 4.57 -0.39 13.23
C GLU A 45 5.03 -0.72 14.64
N LEU A 46 5.35 -2.00 14.94
CA LEU A 46 5.90 -2.43 16.23
C LEU A 46 7.14 -1.62 16.62
N GLY A 47 8.08 -1.43 15.69
CA GLY A 47 9.30 -0.69 15.94
C GLY A 47 9.06 0.79 16.20
N THR A 48 7.98 1.35 15.67
CA THR A 48 7.64 2.78 15.75
C THR A 48 6.83 3.12 17.00
N VAL A 49 5.80 2.34 17.32
CA VAL A 49 4.89 2.61 18.47
C VAL A 49 5.61 2.51 19.82
N ARG A 50 5.04 3.13 20.86
CA ARG A 50 5.55 2.98 22.23
C ARG A 50 5.43 1.52 22.69
N LYS A 51 6.38 1.05 23.53
CA LYS A 51 6.49 -0.34 24.00
C LYS A 51 5.17 -0.98 24.47
N LYS A 52 4.30 -0.21 25.08
CA LYS A 52 2.99 -0.64 25.59
C LYS A 52 1.92 -0.90 24.52
N ASN A 53 2.28 -0.81 23.21
CA ASN A 53 1.39 -1.00 22.08
C ASN A 53 1.99 -1.93 21.01
N GLN A 54 3.07 -2.62 21.32
CA GLN A 54 3.81 -3.47 20.35
C GLN A 54 3.05 -4.75 20.00
N VAL A 55 2.43 -5.40 20.99
CA VAL A 55 1.58 -6.60 20.75
C VAL A 55 0.39 -6.22 19.89
N ASN A 56 -0.26 -5.09 20.23
CA ASN A 56 -1.41 -4.61 19.47
C ASN A 56 -1.06 -4.31 18.00
N ALA A 57 0.13 -3.77 17.71
CA ALA A 57 0.60 -3.55 16.35
C ALA A 57 0.66 -4.85 15.56
N LEU A 58 1.26 -5.90 16.12
CA LEU A 58 1.37 -7.21 15.47
C LEU A 58 0.01 -7.87 15.24
N VAL A 59 -0.81 -7.94 16.28
CA VAL A 59 -2.13 -8.63 16.23
C VAL A 59 -3.08 -7.90 15.30
N LYS A 60 -3.08 -6.57 15.32
CA LYS A 60 -3.96 -5.75 14.48
C LYS A 60 -3.70 -5.95 12.98
N ILE A 61 -2.45 -5.92 12.53
CA ILE A 61 -2.12 -6.15 11.12
C ILE A 61 -2.56 -7.53 10.64
N LEU A 62 -2.33 -8.57 11.44
CA LEU A 62 -2.76 -9.92 11.09
C LEU A 62 -4.29 -10.05 11.05
N THR A 63 -4.99 -9.43 12.01
CA THR A 63 -6.45 -9.41 12.05
C THR A 63 -7.03 -8.63 10.87
N ASP A 64 -6.46 -7.47 10.56
CA ASP A 64 -6.88 -6.65 9.41
C ASP A 64 -6.68 -7.41 8.08
N PHE A 65 -5.61 -8.19 7.94
CA PHE A 65 -5.42 -9.07 6.79
C PHE A 65 -6.53 -10.14 6.69
N GLY A 66 -6.84 -10.84 7.79
CA GLY A 66 -7.90 -11.84 7.82
C GLY A 66 -9.28 -11.27 7.50
N VAL A 67 -9.62 -10.11 8.08
CA VAL A 67 -10.88 -9.41 7.79
C VAL A 67 -10.92 -8.92 6.34
N SER A 68 -9.82 -8.42 5.81
CA SER A 68 -9.70 -8.02 4.41
C SER A 68 -9.92 -9.19 3.46
N ALA A 69 -9.36 -10.35 3.78
CA ALA A 69 -9.54 -11.56 2.97
C ALA A 69 -11.02 -11.96 2.87
N LEU A 70 -11.73 -11.92 3.99
CA LEU A 70 -13.17 -12.20 4.02
C LEU A 70 -13.97 -11.12 3.26
N ALA A 71 -13.71 -9.84 3.53
CA ALA A 71 -14.42 -8.74 2.90
C ALA A 71 -14.24 -8.74 1.37
N TYR A 72 -13.02 -8.93 0.91
CA TYR A 72 -12.70 -8.93 -0.52
C TYR A 72 -13.23 -10.18 -1.23
N PHE A 73 -13.16 -11.36 -0.59
CA PHE A 73 -13.69 -12.60 -1.13
C PHE A 73 -15.21 -12.55 -1.29
N PHE A 74 -15.94 -12.09 -0.27
CA PHE A 74 -17.41 -12.11 -0.29
C PHE A 74 -18.02 -10.93 -1.03
N ILE A 75 -17.35 -9.76 -1.07
CA ILE A 75 -17.93 -8.52 -1.58
C ILE A 75 -16.99 -7.81 -2.56
N GLY A 76 -15.76 -7.48 -2.13
CA GLY A 76 -14.91 -6.53 -2.82
C GLY A 76 -14.55 -6.95 -4.25
N TYR A 77 -14.22 -8.22 -4.47
CA TYR A 77 -13.88 -8.71 -5.80
C TYR A 77 -15.08 -8.63 -6.76
N THR A 78 -16.29 -8.87 -6.25
CA THR A 78 -17.51 -8.68 -7.05
C THR A 78 -17.76 -7.20 -7.37
N VAL A 79 -17.51 -6.30 -6.41
CA VAL A 79 -17.65 -4.85 -6.63
C VAL A 79 -16.67 -4.36 -7.71
N ALA A 80 -15.41 -4.81 -7.65
CA ALA A 80 -14.39 -4.37 -8.60
C ALA A 80 -14.54 -5.01 -9.99
N TYR A 81 -14.79 -6.32 -10.06
CA TYR A 81 -14.66 -7.10 -11.30
C TYR A 81 -15.94 -7.82 -11.73
N GLY A 82 -17.04 -7.74 -10.96
CA GLY A 82 -18.27 -8.49 -11.26
C GLY A 82 -18.10 -10.01 -11.15
N ALA A 83 -17.01 -10.50 -10.55
CA ALA A 83 -16.64 -11.91 -10.48
C ALA A 83 -16.63 -12.41 -9.04
N HIS A 84 -16.89 -13.72 -8.85
CA HIS A 84 -16.89 -14.37 -7.54
C HIS A 84 -16.49 -15.84 -7.63
N PHE A 85 -16.20 -16.47 -6.48
CA PHE A 85 -15.76 -17.87 -6.38
C PHE A 85 -16.76 -18.71 -5.54
N PHE A 86 -18.08 -18.45 -5.63
CA PHE A 86 -19.12 -19.15 -4.87
C PHE A 86 -19.61 -20.43 -5.56
N ALA A 87 -18.81 -21.00 -6.47
CA ALA A 87 -19.08 -22.26 -7.12
C ALA A 87 -18.51 -23.44 -6.32
N SER A 88 -18.94 -24.68 -6.66
CA SER A 88 -18.36 -25.89 -6.07
C SER A 88 -16.87 -26.03 -6.38
N ALA A 89 -16.13 -26.76 -5.55
CA ALA A 89 -14.72 -27.04 -5.77
C ALA A 89 -14.46 -27.72 -7.14
N GLU A 90 -15.39 -28.56 -7.57
CA GLU A 90 -15.32 -29.20 -8.89
C GLU A 90 -15.35 -28.16 -10.01
N VAL A 91 -16.29 -27.20 -9.96
CA VAL A 91 -16.38 -26.12 -10.96
C VAL A 91 -15.16 -25.20 -10.88
N LEU A 92 -14.69 -24.87 -9.68
CA LEU A 92 -13.51 -24.04 -9.49
C LEU A 92 -12.24 -24.72 -10.02
N SER A 93 -12.11 -26.04 -9.86
CA SER A 93 -10.95 -26.79 -10.37
C SER A 93 -10.84 -26.82 -11.90
N GLN A 94 -11.93 -26.54 -12.61
CA GLN A 94 -11.94 -26.42 -14.07
C GLN A 94 -11.59 -25.01 -14.56
N LYS A 95 -11.53 -24.01 -13.68
CA LYS A 95 -11.11 -22.66 -14.03
C LYS A 95 -9.58 -22.60 -14.25
N SER A 96 -9.15 -21.60 -14.98
CA SER A 96 -7.72 -21.30 -15.10
C SER A 96 -7.10 -21.04 -13.71
N GLY A 97 -5.99 -21.71 -13.42
CA GLY A 97 -5.21 -21.43 -12.20
C GLY A 97 -4.81 -19.95 -12.08
N TYR A 98 -4.64 -19.29 -13.21
CA TYR A 98 -4.33 -17.86 -13.28
C TYR A 98 -5.41 -16.98 -12.64
N GLU A 99 -6.71 -17.26 -12.87
CA GLU A 99 -7.81 -16.45 -12.31
C GLU A 99 -7.80 -16.47 -10.78
N MET A 100 -7.60 -17.64 -10.16
CA MET A 100 -7.57 -17.79 -8.71
C MET A 100 -6.32 -17.18 -8.10
N VAL A 101 -5.17 -17.33 -8.76
CA VAL A 101 -3.92 -16.71 -8.32
C VAL A 101 -3.97 -15.19 -8.48
N LYS A 102 -4.56 -14.68 -9.56
CA LYS A 102 -4.82 -13.24 -9.74
C LYS A 102 -5.71 -12.67 -8.63
N PHE A 103 -6.77 -13.40 -8.25
CA PHE A 103 -7.58 -13.02 -7.10
C PHE A 103 -6.74 -12.91 -5.83
N PHE A 104 -5.90 -13.91 -5.52
CA PHE A 104 -5.01 -13.86 -4.36
C PHE A 104 -4.06 -12.66 -4.42
N PHE A 105 -3.48 -12.38 -5.58
CA PHE A 105 -2.61 -11.22 -5.78
C PHE A 105 -3.35 -9.90 -5.50
N LEU A 106 -4.54 -9.69 -6.09
CA LEU A 106 -5.34 -8.48 -5.88
C LEU A 106 -5.87 -8.37 -4.44
N LEU A 107 -6.22 -9.49 -3.80
CA LEU A 107 -6.57 -9.53 -2.38
C LEU A 107 -5.45 -8.95 -1.51
N THR A 108 -4.18 -9.29 -1.79
CA THR A 108 -3.07 -8.77 -0.98
C THR A 108 -2.90 -7.26 -1.15
N PHE A 109 -3.29 -6.68 -2.28
CA PHE A 109 -3.33 -5.24 -2.51
C PHE A 109 -4.46 -4.58 -1.71
N ALA A 110 -5.66 -5.16 -1.77
CA ALA A 110 -6.80 -4.70 -0.99
C ALA A 110 -6.50 -4.70 0.52
N ALA A 111 -5.84 -5.75 1.01
CA ALA A 111 -5.45 -5.88 2.41
C ALA A 111 -4.34 -4.88 2.83
N ALA A 112 -3.59 -4.30 1.89
CA ALA A 112 -2.64 -3.25 2.20
C ALA A 112 -3.32 -1.95 2.67
N ILE A 113 -4.59 -1.69 2.29
CA ILE A 113 -5.34 -0.49 2.69
C ILE A 113 -5.44 -0.35 4.21
N PRO A 114 -6.02 -1.31 4.97
CA PRO A 114 -6.07 -1.21 6.41
C PRO A 114 -4.69 -1.28 7.08
N ALA A 115 -3.72 -2.00 6.51
CA ALA A 115 -2.36 -2.01 7.02
C ALA A 115 -1.70 -0.63 6.96
N ILE A 116 -1.91 0.13 5.88
CA ILE A 116 -1.50 1.54 5.77
C ILE A 116 -2.19 2.39 6.84
N ILE A 117 -3.52 2.32 6.92
CA ILE A 117 -4.32 3.12 7.86
C ILE A 117 -3.89 2.85 9.31
N SER A 118 -3.61 1.59 9.63
CA SER A 118 -3.15 1.13 10.94
C SER A 118 -2.02 1.99 11.51
N GLY A 119 -1.00 2.27 10.69
CA GLY A 119 0.14 3.10 11.09
C GLY A 119 -0.24 4.52 11.48
N GLY A 120 -1.25 5.12 10.84
CA GLY A 120 -1.70 6.48 11.14
C GLY A 120 -2.44 6.60 12.46
N ILE A 121 -3.27 5.61 12.79
CA ILE A 121 -4.18 5.59 13.96
C ILE A 121 -3.61 4.82 15.16
N ALA A 122 -2.40 4.31 15.05
CA ALA A 122 -1.75 3.49 16.05
C ALA A 122 -1.82 4.10 17.46
N GLU A 123 -1.77 3.25 18.49
CA GLU A 123 -1.75 3.56 19.92
C GLU A 123 -3.05 4.09 20.53
N ARG A 124 -4.07 4.47 19.72
CA ARG A 124 -5.31 5.08 20.22
C ARG A 124 -6.60 4.58 19.59
N ALA A 125 -6.51 3.81 18.52
CA ALA A 125 -7.69 3.22 17.90
C ALA A 125 -8.18 2.00 18.65
N ARG A 126 -9.51 1.86 18.81
CA ARG A 126 -10.16 0.65 19.33
C ARG A 126 -10.03 -0.49 18.34
N PHE A 127 -9.78 -1.69 18.84
CA PHE A 127 -9.50 -2.87 18.03
C PHE A 127 -10.71 -3.32 17.19
N HIS A 128 -11.86 -3.58 17.80
CA HIS A 128 -13.04 -4.05 17.07
C HIS A 128 -13.63 -3.03 16.08
N PRO A 129 -13.77 -1.74 16.43
CA PRO A 129 -14.18 -0.72 15.46
C PRO A 129 -13.24 -0.64 14.25
N GLN A 130 -11.93 -0.82 14.45
CA GLN A 130 -10.98 -0.88 13.35
C GLN A 130 -11.24 -2.09 12.44
N SER A 131 -11.49 -3.27 12.98
CA SER A 131 -11.83 -4.46 12.19
C SER A 131 -13.10 -4.27 11.35
N ILE A 132 -14.12 -3.58 11.91
CA ILE A 132 -15.33 -3.22 11.17
C ILE A 132 -15.01 -2.20 10.06
N ALA A 133 -14.18 -1.20 10.35
CA ALA A 133 -13.72 -0.24 9.33
C ALA A 133 -12.99 -0.98 8.18
N THR A 134 -12.09 -1.89 8.51
CA THR A 134 -11.40 -2.76 7.55
C THR A 134 -12.38 -3.49 6.64
N PHE A 135 -13.40 -4.14 7.22
CA PHE A 135 -14.42 -4.86 6.44
C PHE A 135 -15.16 -3.94 5.46
N LEU A 136 -15.58 -2.77 5.91
CA LEU A 136 -16.32 -1.80 5.08
C LEU A 136 -15.43 -1.18 4.00
N LEU A 137 -14.19 -0.82 4.33
CA LEU A 137 -13.26 -0.20 3.40
C LEU A 137 -12.83 -1.16 2.29
N VAL A 138 -12.50 -2.40 2.64
CA VAL A 138 -12.04 -3.43 1.71
C VAL A 138 -13.20 -4.09 0.96
N GLY A 139 -14.39 -4.14 1.56
CA GLY A 139 -15.59 -4.64 0.87
C GLY A 139 -16.18 -3.67 -0.14
N PHE A 140 -16.08 -2.36 0.10
CA PHE A 140 -16.82 -1.38 -0.70
C PHE A 140 -15.97 -0.21 -1.22
N VAL A 141 -15.23 0.49 -0.36
CA VAL A 141 -14.59 1.76 -0.75
C VAL A 141 -13.41 1.56 -1.69
N TYR A 142 -12.47 0.69 -1.30
CA TYR A 142 -11.30 0.37 -2.11
C TYR A 142 -11.69 -0.28 -3.44
N PRO A 143 -12.50 -1.37 -3.46
CA PRO A 143 -12.84 -2.05 -4.72
C PRO A 143 -13.71 -1.21 -5.65
N PHE A 144 -14.43 -0.22 -5.13
CA PHE A 144 -15.13 0.74 -5.97
C PHE A 144 -14.17 1.54 -6.86
N PHE A 145 -13.08 2.08 -6.31
CA PHE A 145 -12.10 2.80 -7.11
C PHE A 145 -11.19 1.86 -7.91
N GLU A 146 -10.83 0.71 -7.36
CA GLU A 146 -10.11 -0.35 -8.07
C GLU A 146 -10.82 -0.72 -9.38
N GLY A 147 -12.14 -0.95 -9.33
CA GLY A 147 -12.95 -1.26 -10.50
C GLY A 147 -13.01 -0.12 -11.52
N ILE A 148 -13.02 1.14 -11.08
CA ILE A 148 -12.96 2.30 -11.97
C ILE A 148 -11.60 2.37 -12.69
N ALA A 149 -10.51 2.15 -11.96
CA ALA A 149 -9.16 2.30 -12.49
C ALA A 149 -8.69 1.11 -13.32
N TRP A 150 -9.01 -0.13 -12.90
CA TRP A 150 -8.48 -1.35 -13.50
C TRP A 150 -9.51 -2.22 -14.24
N ASN A 151 -10.80 -1.90 -14.17
CA ASN A 151 -11.87 -2.67 -14.82
C ASN A 151 -12.88 -1.82 -15.62
N ASP A 152 -12.52 -0.59 -15.97
CA ASP A 152 -13.37 0.34 -16.77
C ASP A 152 -14.79 0.59 -16.18
N ASN A 153 -15.03 0.30 -14.89
CA ASN A 153 -16.31 0.54 -14.25
C ASN A 153 -16.68 2.04 -14.34
N LEU A 154 -17.97 2.32 -14.46
CA LEU A 154 -18.54 3.66 -14.62
C LEU A 154 -18.08 4.44 -15.88
N GLY A 155 -17.33 3.82 -16.79
CA GLY A 155 -16.93 4.42 -18.06
C GLY A 155 -15.94 5.58 -17.98
N LEU A 156 -15.25 5.78 -16.83
CA LEU A 156 -14.25 6.83 -16.68
C LEU A 156 -13.08 6.62 -17.63
N GLN A 157 -12.56 5.41 -17.73
CA GLN A 157 -11.40 5.08 -18.56
C GLN A 157 -11.66 5.33 -20.07
N PRO A 158 -12.75 4.81 -20.67
CA PRO A 158 -13.11 5.13 -22.05
C PRO A 158 -13.33 6.63 -22.29
N TRP A 159 -13.94 7.34 -21.33
CA TRP A 159 -14.13 8.79 -21.44
C TRP A 159 -12.80 9.55 -21.43
N LEU A 160 -11.85 9.19 -20.56
CA LEU A 160 -10.52 9.79 -20.52
C LEU A 160 -9.77 9.54 -21.83
N GLU A 161 -9.82 8.32 -22.36
CA GLU A 161 -9.17 7.96 -23.62
C GLU A 161 -9.74 8.75 -24.79
N ALA A 162 -11.06 8.85 -24.89
CA ALA A 162 -11.73 9.61 -25.94
C ALA A 162 -11.45 11.13 -25.84
N THR A 163 -11.29 11.67 -24.63
CA THR A 163 -11.15 13.11 -24.41
C THR A 163 -9.70 13.58 -24.44
N PHE A 164 -8.78 12.80 -23.88
CA PHE A 164 -7.37 13.18 -23.64
C PHE A 164 -6.37 12.29 -24.38
N GLY A 165 -6.83 11.30 -25.16
CA GLY A 165 -6.01 10.42 -25.96
C GLY A 165 -5.29 9.32 -25.17
N ALA A 166 -5.58 9.15 -23.88
CA ALA A 166 -5.04 8.09 -23.03
C ALA A 166 -5.92 7.85 -21.82
N LYS A 167 -5.96 6.59 -21.36
CA LYS A 167 -6.57 6.20 -20.08
C LYS A 167 -5.77 6.73 -18.89
N PHE A 168 -6.38 6.75 -17.71
CA PHE A 168 -5.65 6.85 -16.45
C PHE A 168 -4.82 5.59 -16.25
N HIS A 169 -3.51 5.76 -16.14
CA HIS A 169 -2.54 4.67 -16.00
C HIS A 169 -2.01 4.60 -14.57
N ASP A 170 -2.28 3.50 -13.91
CA ASP A 170 -1.73 3.19 -12.57
C ASP A 170 -1.35 1.71 -12.53
N PHE A 171 -0.13 1.42 -12.99
CA PHE A 171 0.35 0.07 -13.30
C PHE A 171 0.27 -0.88 -12.11
N ALA A 172 0.78 -0.45 -10.96
CA ALA A 172 0.83 -1.25 -9.74
C ALA A 172 0.19 -0.56 -8.52
N GLY A 173 -0.52 0.56 -8.67
CA GLY A 173 -1.34 1.14 -7.61
C GLY A 173 -0.69 2.23 -6.76
N SER A 174 0.12 3.14 -7.35
CA SER A 174 0.48 4.37 -6.63
C SER A 174 -0.75 5.09 -6.11
N VAL A 175 -1.80 5.17 -6.93
CA VAL A 175 -3.06 5.84 -6.56
C VAL A 175 -4.06 4.84 -6.02
N VAL A 176 -4.34 3.76 -6.75
CA VAL A 176 -5.37 2.76 -6.41
C VAL A 176 -5.14 2.18 -5.02
N VAL A 177 -3.89 1.91 -4.63
CA VAL A 177 -3.57 1.34 -3.33
C VAL A 177 -3.04 2.41 -2.37
N HIS A 178 -1.92 3.03 -2.72
CA HIS A 178 -1.20 3.87 -1.75
C HIS A 178 -1.87 5.20 -1.52
N ALA A 179 -2.22 5.97 -2.57
CA ALA A 179 -2.94 7.22 -2.36
C ALA A 179 -4.29 6.96 -1.70
N VAL A 180 -5.07 5.98 -2.17
CA VAL A 180 -6.36 5.64 -1.55
C VAL A 180 -6.18 5.29 -0.09
N GLY A 181 -5.27 4.39 0.28
CA GLY A 181 -5.01 4.03 1.67
C GLY A 181 -4.59 5.21 2.54
N GLY A 182 -3.64 6.03 2.06
CA GLY A 182 -3.16 7.21 2.77
C GLY A 182 -4.21 8.32 2.92
N TRP A 183 -5.04 8.56 1.87
CA TRP A 183 -6.11 9.54 1.93
C TRP A 183 -7.34 9.06 2.72
N ILE A 184 -7.57 7.75 2.90
CA ILE A 184 -8.52 7.22 3.89
C ILE A 184 -7.96 7.38 5.31
N ALA A 185 -6.66 7.20 5.51
CA ALA A 185 -6.03 7.36 6.82
C ALA A 185 -6.15 8.77 7.38
N LEU A 186 -6.13 9.80 6.53
CA LEU A 186 -6.25 11.19 6.98
C LEU A 186 -7.55 11.48 7.75
N PRO A 187 -8.77 11.19 7.22
CA PRO A 187 -10.01 11.25 8.00
C PRO A 187 -9.97 10.45 9.30
N ALA A 188 -9.43 9.22 9.27
CA ALA A 188 -9.33 8.39 10.47
C ALA A 188 -8.48 9.06 11.55
N VAL A 189 -7.31 9.60 11.18
CA VAL A 189 -6.42 10.35 12.09
C VAL A 189 -7.09 11.59 12.64
N LEU A 190 -7.78 12.39 11.80
CA LEU A 190 -8.47 13.60 12.21
C LEU A 190 -9.64 13.32 13.15
N LEU A 191 -10.44 12.30 12.87
CA LEU A 191 -11.60 11.92 13.68
C LEU A 191 -11.21 11.31 15.03
N LEU A 192 -10.07 10.58 15.08
CA LEU A 192 -9.50 10.07 16.34
C LEU A 192 -8.84 11.18 17.17
N GLY A 193 -8.25 12.17 16.53
CA GLY A 193 -7.45 13.20 17.17
C GLY A 193 -6.04 12.71 17.57
N ALA A 194 -5.27 13.60 18.19
CA ALA A 194 -3.90 13.32 18.60
C ALA A 194 -3.83 12.39 19.82
N ARG A 195 -2.74 11.59 19.91
CA ARG A 195 -2.42 10.82 21.13
C ARG A 195 -2.30 11.73 22.34
N ARG A 196 -2.69 11.24 23.51
CA ARG A 196 -2.59 12.00 24.74
C ARG A 196 -1.15 12.38 25.03
N GLY A 197 -0.94 13.66 25.36
CA GLY A 197 0.38 14.21 25.63
C GLY A 197 1.27 14.42 24.39
N ARG A 198 0.76 14.20 23.17
CA ARG A 198 1.53 14.47 21.96
C ARG A 198 1.79 15.96 21.75
N TYR A 199 0.81 16.78 22.05
CA TYR A 199 0.91 18.24 21.97
C TYR A 199 0.67 18.84 23.34
N THR A 200 1.57 19.74 23.78
CA THR A 200 1.44 20.47 25.04
C THR A 200 0.43 21.62 24.90
N LYS A 201 -0.01 22.18 26.02
CA LYS A 201 -0.91 23.35 26.03
C LYS A 201 -0.30 24.55 25.30
N ASP A 202 1.04 24.67 25.31
CA ASP A 202 1.77 25.75 24.65
C ASP A 202 2.02 25.45 23.16
N GLY A 203 1.46 24.38 22.63
CA GLY A 203 1.58 23.98 21.23
C GLY A 203 2.91 23.30 20.87
N ASN A 204 3.75 22.96 21.83
CA ASN A 204 4.96 22.20 21.57
C ASN A 204 4.66 20.72 21.27
N VAL A 205 5.54 20.08 20.54
CA VAL A 205 5.44 18.65 20.18
C VAL A 205 6.27 17.83 21.16
N ALA A 206 5.60 16.97 21.94
CA ALA A 206 6.31 16.01 22.78
C ALA A 206 6.95 14.92 21.92
N ALA A 207 8.23 14.63 22.15
CA ALA A 207 8.93 13.57 21.42
C ALA A 207 8.36 12.19 21.77
N HIS A 208 8.00 11.44 20.74
CA HIS A 208 7.67 10.00 20.82
C HIS A 208 8.57 9.26 19.83
N PRO A 209 9.85 9.03 20.17
CA PRO A 209 10.78 8.33 19.29
C PRO A 209 10.34 6.88 19.07
N PRO A 210 10.74 6.25 17.96
CA PRO A 210 10.54 4.81 17.74
C PRO A 210 11.05 4.00 18.92
N SER A 211 10.27 3.00 19.35
CA SER A 211 10.62 2.21 20.54
C SER A 211 11.63 1.11 20.29
N ASN A 212 11.76 0.66 19.02
CA ASN A 212 12.66 -0.42 18.64
C ASN A 212 13.16 -0.26 17.19
N ILE A 213 14.33 0.36 17.02
CA ILE A 213 14.92 0.60 15.71
C ILE A 213 15.25 -0.70 14.95
N PRO A 214 15.80 -1.79 15.55
CA PRO A 214 15.99 -3.06 14.85
C PRO A 214 14.71 -3.62 14.21
N PHE A 215 13.58 -3.60 14.91
CA PHE A 215 12.31 -4.08 14.33
C PHE A 215 11.73 -3.12 13.29
N LEU A 216 11.87 -1.82 13.48
CA LEU A 216 11.52 -0.83 12.46
C LEU A 216 12.31 -1.10 11.17
N ALA A 217 13.62 -1.30 11.28
CA ALA A 217 14.48 -1.62 10.15
C ALA A 217 14.10 -2.94 9.47
N LEU A 218 13.83 -3.99 10.27
CA LEU A 218 13.39 -5.29 9.76
C LEU A 218 12.08 -5.15 8.96
N GLY A 219 11.10 -4.42 9.50
CA GLY A 219 9.83 -4.16 8.83
C GLY A 219 10.03 -3.42 7.50
N ALA A 220 10.85 -2.36 7.50
CA ALA A 220 11.17 -1.61 6.29
C ALA A 220 11.85 -2.49 5.23
N TRP A 221 12.78 -3.36 5.60
CA TRP A 221 13.43 -4.29 4.67
C TRP A 221 12.47 -5.33 4.10
N ILE A 222 11.61 -5.94 4.93
CA ILE A 222 10.59 -6.88 4.44
C ILE A 222 9.65 -6.18 3.44
N LEU A 223 9.19 -4.96 3.75
CA LEU A 223 8.40 -4.15 2.83
C LEU A 223 9.14 -3.89 1.52
N THR A 224 10.39 -3.44 1.60
CA THR A 224 11.21 -3.12 0.43
C THR A 224 11.38 -4.32 -0.49
N VAL A 225 11.70 -5.50 0.06
CA VAL A 225 11.83 -6.75 -0.71
C VAL A 225 10.48 -7.16 -1.31
N GLY A 226 9.41 -7.15 -0.50
CA GLY A 226 8.06 -7.50 -0.94
C GLY A 226 7.53 -6.60 -2.05
N TRP A 227 7.99 -5.36 -2.11
CA TRP A 227 7.60 -4.40 -3.15
C TRP A 227 8.02 -4.80 -4.56
N PHE A 228 9.08 -5.58 -4.71
CA PHE A 228 9.40 -6.17 -6.02
C PHE A 228 8.34 -7.19 -6.44
N GLY A 229 7.73 -7.92 -5.51
CA GLY A 229 6.53 -8.71 -5.77
C GLY A 229 5.34 -7.84 -6.18
N PHE A 230 5.15 -6.74 -5.49
CA PHE A 230 4.08 -5.78 -5.76
C PHE A 230 4.20 -5.15 -7.16
N ASN A 231 5.36 -4.55 -7.49
CA ASN A 231 5.55 -3.85 -8.75
C ASN A 231 5.83 -4.81 -9.91
N VAL A 232 6.84 -5.68 -9.80
CA VAL A 232 7.32 -6.49 -10.94
C VAL A 232 6.26 -7.48 -11.38
N MET A 233 5.58 -8.13 -10.43
CA MET A 233 4.55 -9.13 -10.73
C MET A 233 3.23 -8.51 -11.20
N SER A 234 3.03 -7.19 -11.08
CA SER A 234 1.94 -6.46 -11.74
C SER A 234 2.02 -6.51 -13.26
N ALA A 235 3.20 -6.82 -13.83
CA ALA A 235 3.34 -7.16 -15.25
C ALA A 235 2.52 -8.40 -15.67
N GLN A 236 2.15 -9.26 -14.73
CA GLN A 236 1.38 -10.51 -14.91
C GLN A 236 2.06 -11.55 -15.80
N THR A 237 3.15 -11.20 -16.45
CA THR A 237 3.97 -12.06 -17.30
C THR A 237 5.45 -11.82 -17.02
N LEU A 238 6.25 -12.90 -17.10
CA LEU A 238 7.70 -12.80 -17.05
C LEU A 238 8.23 -12.42 -18.45
N ASP A 239 8.26 -11.13 -18.74
CA ASP A 239 8.58 -10.57 -20.05
C ASP A 239 9.48 -9.34 -19.93
N LYS A 240 9.81 -8.69 -21.05
CA LYS A 240 10.66 -7.49 -21.17
C LYS A 240 10.22 -6.37 -20.24
N VAL A 241 8.91 -6.15 -20.08
CA VAL A 241 8.33 -5.14 -19.17
C VAL A 241 8.70 -5.43 -17.73
N SER A 242 8.68 -6.68 -17.28
CA SER A 242 9.02 -7.01 -15.88
C SER A 242 10.46 -6.63 -15.52
N GLY A 243 11.41 -6.74 -16.47
CA GLY A 243 12.78 -6.29 -16.29
C GLY A 243 12.88 -4.76 -16.13
N LEU A 244 12.14 -4.00 -16.94
CA LEU A 244 12.08 -2.53 -16.82
C LEU A 244 11.46 -2.11 -15.49
N VAL A 245 10.37 -2.75 -15.07
CA VAL A 245 9.70 -2.50 -13.78
C VAL A 245 10.65 -2.75 -12.62
N ALA A 246 11.43 -3.84 -12.66
CA ALA A 246 12.40 -4.16 -11.61
C ALA A 246 13.48 -3.06 -11.50
N LEU A 247 14.05 -2.63 -12.64
CA LEU A 247 15.06 -1.58 -12.68
C LEU A 247 14.49 -0.24 -12.19
N ASN A 248 13.31 0.15 -12.65
CA ASN A 248 12.66 1.41 -12.26
C ASN A 248 12.30 1.42 -10.77
N SER A 249 11.82 0.29 -10.23
CA SER A 249 11.56 0.13 -8.80
C SER A 249 12.84 0.31 -7.98
N LEU A 250 13.93 -0.31 -8.39
CA LEU A 250 15.25 -0.16 -7.75
C LEU A 250 15.73 1.29 -7.78
N MET A 251 15.63 1.96 -8.93
CA MET A 251 16.10 3.35 -9.07
C MET A 251 15.27 4.31 -8.22
N ALA A 252 13.94 4.14 -8.17
CA ALA A 252 13.08 4.96 -7.33
C ALA A 252 13.32 4.70 -5.83
N MET A 253 13.50 3.44 -5.45
CA MET A 253 13.87 3.04 -4.09
C MET A 253 15.15 3.75 -3.62
N VAL A 254 16.19 3.74 -4.45
CA VAL A 254 17.46 4.42 -4.17
C VAL A 254 17.27 5.93 -4.09
N GLY A 255 16.52 6.51 -5.03
CA GLY A 255 16.19 7.95 -5.02
C GLY A 255 15.52 8.38 -3.72
N GLY A 256 14.47 7.66 -3.30
CA GLY A 256 13.76 7.92 -2.05
C GLY A 256 14.67 7.83 -0.81
N THR A 257 15.54 6.81 -0.78
CA THR A 257 16.52 6.63 0.30
C THR A 257 17.50 7.80 0.38
N MET A 258 18.07 8.22 -0.75
CA MET A 258 19.05 9.32 -0.78
C MET A 258 18.41 10.65 -0.35
N ALA A 259 17.22 10.96 -0.84
CA ALA A 259 16.51 12.17 -0.43
C ALA A 259 16.16 12.15 1.07
N ALA A 260 15.67 11.02 1.59
CA ALA A 260 15.36 10.89 3.01
C ALA A 260 16.60 10.98 3.90
N MET A 261 17.73 10.44 3.49
CA MET A 261 18.98 10.55 4.21
C MET A 261 19.43 12.01 4.35
N VAL A 262 19.42 12.76 3.25
CA VAL A 262 19.89 14.15 3.23
C VAL A 262 18.91 15.07 3.97
N LEU A 263 17.63 15.03 3.62
CA LEU A 263 16.62 15.92 4.16
C LEU A 263 16.18 15.54 5.58
N GLY A 264 16.24 14.26 5.91
CA GLY A 264 15.94 13.71 7.25
C GLY A 264 17.13 13.80 8.22
N LYS A 265 18.29 14.37 7.80
CA LYS A 265 19.47 14.58 8.65
C LYS A 265 19.92 13.31 9.38
N ASN A 266 20.00 12.21 8.65
CA ASN A 266 20.37 10.89 9.14
C ASN A 266 19.44 10.28 10.20
N ASP A 267 18.21 10.79 10.35
CA ASP A 267 17.23 10.15 11.23
C ASP A 267 16.89 8.75 10.71
N PRO A 268 17.01 7.70 11.55
CA PRO A 268 16.80 6.32 11.11
C PRO A 268 15.35 6.05 10.68
N GLY A 269 14.36 6.72 11.27
CA GLY A 269 12.96 6.61 10.87
C GLY A 269 12.74 7.10 9.45
N PHE A 270 13.31 8.25 9.10
CA PHE A 270 13.23 8.77 7.73
C PHE A 270 14.01 7.90 6.74
N ILE A 271 15.23 7.48 7.08
CA ILE A 271 16.06 6.66 6.17
C ILE A 271 15.38 5.34 5.84
N HIS A 272 14.79 4.64 6.82
CA HIS A 272 14.12 3.36 6.57
C HIS A 272 12.77 3.50 5.84
N ASN A 273 12.10 4.65 5.93
CA ASN A 273 10.88 4.92 5.16
C ASN A 273 11.16 5.56 3.79
N GLY A 274 12.38 6.08 3.55
CA GLY A 274 12.77 6.67 2.27
C GLY A 274 12.62 5.76 1.07
N PRO A 275 13.13 4.51 1.10
CA PRO A 275 12.94 3.55 0.03
C PRO A 275 11.44 3.27 -0.24
N LEU A 276 10.62 3.23 0.82
CA LEU A 276 9.18 3.01 0.69
C LEU A 276 8.49 4.18 -0.04
N ALA A 277 8.88 5.43 0.25
CA ALA A 277 8.37 6.60 -0.44
C ALA A 277 8.66 6.54 -1.95
N GLY A 278 9.88 6.16 -2.33
CA GLY A 278 10.26 5.98 -3.72
C GLY A 278 9.47 4.88 -4.41
N LEU A 279 9.32 3.73 -3.74
CA LEU A 279 8.58 2.58 -4.25
C LEU A 279 7.08 2.88 -4.40
N VAL A 280 6.46 3.57 -3.44
CA VAL A 280 5.07 4.07 -3.54
C VAL A 280 4.88 4.91 -4.79
N ALA A 281 5.77 5.87 -5.02
CA ALA A 281 5.61 6.81 -6.11
C ALA A 281 5.84 6.19 -7.49
N VAL A 282 6.70 5.19 -7.61
CA VAL A 282 7.01 4.59 -8.91
C VAL A 282 5.99 3.55 -9.36
N CYS A 283 5.13 3.04 -8.46
CA CYS A 283 4.14 2.00 -8.78
C CYS A 283 3.28 2.34 -10.01
N ALA A 284 2.87 3.60 -10.20
CA ALA A 284 2.00 3.98 -11.30
C ALA A 284 2.64 3.91 -12.68
N GLY A 285 3.95 4.15 -12.78
CA GLY A 285 4.62 4.28 -14.07
C GLY A 285 5.94 3.50 -14.18
N SER A 286 6.15 2.52 -13.32
CA SER A 286 7.36 1.70 -13.33
C SER A 286 7.56 0.93 -14.65
N ASP A 287 6.49 0.66 -15.39
CA ASP A 287 6.49 0.03 -16.70
C ASP A 287 6.74 1.00 -17.87
N LEU A 288 6.62 2.31 -17.63
CA LEU A 288 6.63 3.35 -18.66
C LEU A 288 7.86 4.27 -18.62
N MET A 289 8.40 4.51 -17.44
CA MET A 289 9.44 5.53 -17.23
C MET A 289 10.81 5.08 -17.70
N HIS A 290 11.63 6.04 -18.13
CA HIS A 290 13.07 5.81 -18.20
C HIS A 290 13.65 5.68 -16.77
N PRO A 291 14.69 4.86 -16.50
CA PRO A 291 15.25 4.69 -15.16
C PRO A 291 15.70 5.98 -14.46
N ILE A 292 16.16 6.99 -15.21
CA ILE A 292 16.45 8.31 -14.66
C ILE A 292 15.16 9.01 -14.19
N GLY A 293 14.06 8.88 -14.94
CA GLY A 293 12.74 9.40 -14.52
C GLY A 293 12.25 8.73 -13.25
N ALA A 294 12.44 7.42 -13.12
CA ALA A 294 12.13 6.67 -11.91
C ALA A 294 12.98 7.11 -10.71
N LEU A 295 14.29 7.34 -10.90
CA LEU A 295 15.18 7.90 -9.88
C LEU A 295 14.69 9.28 -9.39
N ILE A 296 14.34 10.17 -10.32
CA ILE A 296 13.83 11.52 -9.99
C ILE A 296 12.47 11.40 -9.26
N THR A 297 11.58 10.51 -9.72
CA THR A 297 10.31 10.24 -9.05
C THR A 297 10.53 9.83 -7.59
N GLY A 298 11.49 8.96 -7.34
CA GLY A 298 11.88 8.53 -5.99
C GLY A 298 12.51 9.64 -5.16
N LEU A 299 13.42 10.43 -5.74
CA LEU A 299 14.06 11.58 -5.05
C LEU A 299 13.00 12.60 -4.58
N VAL A 300 12.03 12.93 -5.44
CA VAL A 300 10.94 13.84 -5.10
C VAL A 300 10.06 13.22 -4.01
N ALA A 301 9.72 11.94 -4.11
CA ALA A 301 8.89 11.25 -3.12
C ALA A 301 9.55 11.21 -1.73
N GLY A 302 10.83 10.86 -1.65
CA GLY A 302 11.57 10.89 -0.38
C GLY A 302 11.63 12.28 0.24
N GLY A 303 11.81 13.31 -0.59
CA GLY A 303 11.77 14.71 -0.17
C GLY A 303 10.39 15.14 0.33
N LEU A 304 9.33 14.81 -0.41
CA LEU A 304 7.92 15.07 -0.03
C LEU A 304 7.60 14.41 1.31
N PHE A 305 7.95 13.13 1.48
CA PHE A 305 7.70 12.40 2.71
C PHE A 305 8.32 13.11 3.92
N VAL A 306 9.62 13.41 3.90
CA VAL A 306 10.33 14.03 5.04
C VAL A 306 9.75 15.40 5.38
N GLN A 307 9.55 16.25 4.36
CA GLN A 307 9.07 17.62 4.57
C GLN A 307 7.61 17.64 5.04
N LEU A 308 6.74 16.85 4.40
CA LEU A 308 5.32 16.87 4.71
C LEU A 308 5.01 16.10 6.00
N PHE A 309 5.76 15.04 6.34
CA PHE A 309 5.68 14.44 7.67
C PHE A 309 5.98 15.46 8.76
N THR A 310 7.10 16.18 8.61
CA THR A 310 7.53 17.22 9.56
C THR A 310 6.49 18.34 9.67
N LEU A 311 5.97 18.80 8.54
CA LEU A 311 4.95 19.85 8.50
C LEU A 311 3.63 19.41 9.15
N THR A 312 3.17 18.19 8.86
CA THR A 312 1.96 17.57 9.39
C THR A 312 2.02 17.50 10.91
N GLN A 313 3.10 16.98 11.45
CA GLN A 313 3.30 16.81 12.89
C GLN A 313 3.51 18.15 13.62
N ASN A 314 4.39 18.99 13.09
CA ASN A 314 4.87 20.15 13.85
C ASN A 314 4.00 21.40 13.66
N ARG A 315 3.51 21.66 12.45
CA ARG A 315 2.74 22.88 12.15
C ARG A 315 1.25 22.63 12.17
N TRP A 316 0.78 21.58 11.51
CA TRP A 316 -0.67 21.29 11.44
C TRP A 316 -1.20 20.55 12.64
N LYS A 317 -0.31 20.01 13.50
CA LYS A 317 -0.66 19.27 14.73
C LYS A 317 -1.57 18.08 14.44
N ILE A 318 -1.35 17.42 13.30
CA ILE A 318 -2.03 16.18 12.93
C ILE A 318 -1.12 15.03 13.36
N ASP A 319 -1.56 14.23 14.33
CA ASP A 319 -0.78 13.12 14.88
C ASP A 319 -0.97 11.83 14.06
N ASP A 320 -0.40 11.83 12.87
CA ASP A 320 -0.24 10.66 12.02
C ASP A 320 1.03 9.90 12.45
N VAL A 321 0.87 8.79 13.19
CA VAL A 321 1.97 8.20 13.98
C VAL A 321 3.16 7.80 13.11
N LEU A 322 2.92 7.07 12.02
CA LEU A 322 3.95 6.63 11.09
C LEU A 322 4.10 7.56 9.87
N GLY A 323 3.28 8.61 9.78
CA GLY A 323 3.28 9.50 8.62
C GLY A 323 2.71 8.84 7.37
N VAL A 324 1.67 8.03 7.53
CA VAL A 324 1.11 7.24 6.42
C VAL A 324 0.43 8.11 5.36
N TRP A 325 -0.16 9.26 5.77
CA TRP A 325 -0.71 10.19 4.81
C TRP A 325 0.38 10.85 3.94
N PRO A 326 1.48 11.41 4.48
CA PRO A 326 2.59 11.87 3.64
C PRO A 326 3.24 10.76 2.82
N LEU A 327 3.49 9.59 3.44
CA LEU A 327 4.21 8.49 2.81
C LEU A 327 3.41 7.82 1.69
N HIS A 328 2.15 7.48 1.95
CA HIS A 328 1.30 6.77 0.99
C HIS A 328 0.36 7.72 0.25
N GLY A 329 -0.33 8.61 0.95
CA GLY A 329 -1.32 9.52 0.36
C GLY A 329 -0.70 10.51 -0.62
N LEU A 330 0.32 11.25 -0.18
CA LEU A 330 0.93 12.30 -1.00
C LEU A 330 1.97 11.75 -1.97
N CYS A 331 2.83 10.80 -1.56
CA CYS A 331 3.76 10.16 -2.48
C CYS A 331 3.04 9.29 -3.52
N GLY A 332 1.91 8.66 -3.18
CA GLY A 332 1.07 7.92 -4.13
C GLY A 332 0.41 8.85 -5.16
N ALA A 333 -0.13 9.99 -4.71
CA ALA A 333 -0.67 11.01 -5.62
C ALA A 333 0.43 11.59 -6.53
N TRP A 334 1.62 11.84 -5.99
CA TRP A 334 2.78 12.23 -6.80
C TRP A 334 3.10 11.16 -7.84
N GLY A 335 3.06 9.87 -7.48
CA GLY A 335 3.29 8.75 -8.40
C GLY A 335 2.33 8.75 -9.59
N GLY A 336 1.04 8.96 -9.36
CA GLY A 336 0.04 9.11 -10.41
C GLY A 336 0.38 10.25 -11.38
N ILE A 337 0.80 11.40 -10.86
CA ILE A 337 1.22 12.56 -11.67
C ILE A 337 2.54 12.28 -12.39
N ALA A 338 3.52 11.69 -11.71
CA ALA A 338 4.83 11.37 -12.24
C ALA A 338 4.75 10.40 -13.43
N ALA A 339 3.80 9.45 -13.43
CA ALA A 339 3.52 8.58 -14.57
C ALA A 339 3.14 9.38 -15.83
N GLY A 340 2.34 10.43 -15.69
CA GLY A 340 2.00 11.33 -16.79
C GLY A 340 3.15 12.19 -17.30
N ILE A 341 4.09 12.54 -16.42
CA ILE A 341 5.28 13.34 -16.75
C ILE A 341 6.36 12.45 -17.37
N PHE A 342 6.86 11.49 -16.63
CA PHE A 342 8.05 10.70 -17.01
C PHE A 342 7.70 9.51 -17.93
N GLY A 343 6.43 9.14 -18.07
CA GLY A 343 5.96 8.21 -19.10
C GLY A 343 5.93 8.82 -20.50
N ALA A 344 6.01 10.15 -20.63
CA ALA A 344 6.00 10.83 -21.92
C ALA A 344 7.27 10.54 -22.74
N LYS A 345 7.11 10.31 -24.06
CA LYS A 345 8.23 10.03 -24.98
C LYS A 345 9.28 11.13 -24.98
N ALA A 346 8.88 12.38 -24.81
CA ALA A 346 9.79 13.54 -24.76
C ALA A 346 10.82 13.44 -23.61
N LEU A 347 10.50 12.70 -22.55
CA LEU A 347 11.39 12.46 -21.40
C LEU A 347 11.99 11.04 -21.39
N GLY A 348 11.94 10.36 -22.54
CA GLY A 348 12.47 9.00 -22.68
C GLY A 348 11.53 7.88 -22.21
N GLY A 349 10.28 8.20 -21.85
CA GLY A 349 9.26 7.24 -21.50
C GLY A 349 8.65 6.53 -22.73
N MET A 350 7.85 5.51 -22.48
CA MET A 350 7.22 4.69 -23.54
C MET A 350 6.08 5.43 -24.26
N GLY A 351 5.50 6.48 -23.67
CA GLY A 351 4.34 7.20 -24.20
C GLY A 351 3.04 6.48 -23.81
N GLY A 352 1.94 6.87 -24.49
CA GLY A 352 0.61 6.31 -24.21
C GLY A 352 -0.03 6.88 -22.92
N VAL A 353 0.49 7.97 -22.40
CA VAL A 353 0.00 8.67 -21.20
C VAL A 353 -0.43 10.08 -21.49
N SER A 354 -1.38 10.58 -20.72
CA SER A 354 -1.84 11.98 -20.73
C SER A 354 -1.77 12.55 -19.32
N LEU A 355 -1.08 13.67 -19.14
CA LEU A 355 -1.00 14.33 -17.84
C LEU A 355 -2.39 14.72 -17.31
N ALA A 356 -3.30 15.13 -18.21
CA ALA A 356 -4.67 15.46 -17.82
C ALA A 356 -5.43 14.22 -17.31
N ALA A 357 -5.32 13.08 -18.00
CA ALA A 357 -5.93 11.83 -17.55
C ALA A 357 -5.35 11.37 -16.19
N GLN A 358 -4.04 11.53 -15.98
CA GLN A 358 -3.38 11.21 -14.72
C GLN A 358 -3.83 12.10 -13.57
N LEU A 359 -3.97 13.40 -13.81
CA LEU A 359 -4.49 14.33 -12.80
C LEU A 359 -5.94 14.00 -12.42
N ILE A 360 -6.81 13.73 -13.41
CA ILE A 360 -8.23 13.42 -13.16
C ILE A 360 -8.36 12.09 -12.41
N GLY A 361 -7.67 11.04 -12.85
CA GLY A 361 -7.70 9.73 -12.17
C GLY A 361 -7.15 9.80 -10.75
N THR A 362 -6.04 10.53 -10.55
CA THR A 362 -5.45 10.74 -9.21
C THR A 362 -6.41 11.51 -8.30
N LEU A 363 -7.00 12.59 -8.76
CA LEU A 363 -8.00 13.36 -7.99
C LEU A 363 -9.25 12.52 -7.71
N GLY A 364 -9.70 11.70 -8.67
CA GLY A 364 -10.80 10.76 -8.47
C GLY A 364 -10.54 9.79 -7.32
N GLY A 365 -9.34 9.20 -7.27
CA GLY A 365 -8.92 8.33 -6.16
C GLY A 365 -8.90 9.05 -4.82
N ILE A 366 -8.37 10.26 -4.77
CA ILE A 366 -8.34 11.09 -3.55
C ILE A 366 -9.77 11.41 -3.06
N VAL A 367 -10.66 11.78 -3.96
CA VAL A 367 -12.07 12.12 -3.62
C VAL A 367 -12.80 10.89 -3.06
N VAL A 368 -12.68 9.73 -3.72
CA VAL A 368 -13.28 8.47 -3.24
C VAL A 368 -12.71 8.08 -1.87
N ALA A 369 -11.40 8.21 -1.68
CA ALA A 369 -10.72 7.89 -0.43
C ALA A 369 -11.19 8.79 0.73
N LEU A 370 -11.22 10.11 0.52
CA LEU A 370 -11.68 11.05 1.54
C LEU A 370 -13.16 10.83 1.87
N ALA A 371 -14.02 10.69 0.87
CA ALA A 371 -15.45 10.46 1.06
C ALA A 371 -15.69 9.14 1.82
N GLY A 372 -15.07 8.04 1.39
CA GLY A 372 -15.17 6.75 2.04
C GLY A 372 -14.60 6.74 3.44
N GLY A 373 -13.45 7.38 3.65
CA GLY A 373 -12.82 7.50 4.97
C GLY A 373 -13.69 8.27 5.97
N TYR A 374 -14.21 9.44 5.59
CA TYR A 374 -15.14 10.20 6.44
C TYR A 374 -16.45 9.46 6.69
N LEU A 375 -17.00 8.79 5.67
CA LEU A 375 -18.23 8.02 5.82
C LEU A 375 -18.04 6.87 6.83
N VAL A 376 -17.03 6.03 6.62
CA VAL A 376 -16.81 4.83 7.46
C VAL A 376 -16.39 5.22 8.88
N TYR A 377 -15.34 6.00 9.05
CA TYR A 377 -14.87 6.38 10.38
C TYR A 377 -15.81 7.36 11.09
N GLY A 378 -16.51 8.22 10.34
CA GLY A 378 -17.54 9.11 10.88
C GLY A 378 -18.73 8.34 11.45
N LEU A 379 -19.22 7.34 10.70
CA LEU A 379 -20.32 6.47 11.16
C LEU A 379 -19.90 5.66 12.39
N LEU A 380 -18.73 5.03 12.37
CA LEU A 380 -18.24 4.25 13.51
C LEU A 380 -17.99 5.11 14.76
N ARG A 381 -17.47 6.33 14.56
CA ARG A 381 -17.31 7.29 15.66
C ARG A 381 -18.65 7.66 16.29
N ALA A 382 -19.68 7.89 15.48
CA ALA A 382 -20.99 8.31 15.95
C ALA A 382 -21.79 7.17 16.62
N THR A 383 -21.51 5.90 16.26
CA THR A 383 -22.29 4.76 16.74
C THR A 383 -21.63 3.99 17.89
N ILE A 384 -20.41 3.51 17.69
CA ILE A 384 -19.73 2.62 18.65
C ILE A 384 -18.45 3.21 19.25
N GLY A 385 -18.03 4.39 18.77
CA GLY A 385 -16.77 5.00 19.15
C GLY A 385 -15.56 4.30 18.53
N ILE A 386 -14.54 5.08 18.15
CA ILE A 386 -13.35 4.56 17.45
C ILE A 386 -12.07 4.69 18.28
N ARG A 387 -12.10 5.42 19.39
CA ARG A 387 -10.92 5.74 20.20
C ARG A 387 -10.95 5.03 21.55
N LEU A 388 -9.80 4.55 22.01
CA LEU A 388 -9.58 4.02 23.37
C LEU A 388 -9.96 5.06 24.43
N ASP A 389 -10.44 4.59 25.56
CA ASP A 389 -10.71 5.45 26.70
C ASP A 389 -9.40 6.03 27.29
N PRO A 390 -9.49 7.13 28.06
CA PRO A 390 -8.30 7.79 28.60
C PRO A 390 -7.34 6.89 29.37
N GLU A 391 -7.88 6.00 30.18
CA GLU A 391 -7.14 5.05 31.00
C GLU A 391 -6.52 3.95 30.14
N GLU A 392 -7.28 3.38 29.20
CA GLU A 392 -6.80 2.38 28.25
C GLU A 392 -5.63 2.93 27.40
N GLU A 393 -5.72 4.17 26.90
CA GLU A 393 -4.63 4.79 26.15
C GLU A 393 -3.41 5.07 27.06
N TYR A 394 -3.63 5.36 28.36
CA TYR A 394 -2.56 5.57 29.33
C TYR A 394 -1.85 4.26 29.66
N GLU A 395 -2.55 3.19 29.96
CA GLU A 395 -1.97 1.86 30.24
C GLU A 395 -1.35 1.23 29.00
N GLY A 396 -1.98 1.40 27.84
CA GLY A 396 -1.56 0.87 26.54
C GLY A 396 -2.39 -0.32 26.09
N ALA A 397 -2.53 -0.43 24.78
CA ALA A 397 -3.38 -1.43 24.13
C ALA A 397 -2.93 -2.88 24.38
N ASP A 398 -1.65 -3.11 24.65
CA ASP A 398 -1.14 -4.45 24.93
C ASP A 398 -1.78 -5.06 26.18
N LEU A 399 -1.84 -4.27 27.28
CA LEU A 399 -2.46 -4.71 28.53
C LEU A 399 -3.97 -4.61 28.50
N THR A 400 -4.53 -3.55 27.95
CA THR A 400 -5.97 -3.32 28.00
C THR A 400 -6.77 -4.20 27.06
N ILE A 401 -6.21 -4.52 25.89
CA ILE A 401 -6.84 -5.37 24.87
C ILE A 401 -6.36 -6.81 24.96
N HIS A 402 -5.04 -7.02 24.95
CA HIS A 402 -4.42 -8.35 24.77
C HIS A 402 -4.00 -9.01 26.09
N LYS A 403 -4.01 -8.27 27.23
CA LYS A 403 -3.67 -8.75 28.56
C LYS A 403 -2.22 -9.27 28.71
N ILE A 404 -1.31 -8.85 27.82
CA ILE A 404 0.09 -9.27 27.82
C ILE A 404 0.96 -8.15 27.26
N THR A 405 2.22 -8.07 27.69
CA THR A 405 3.24 -7.17 27.11
C THR A 405 4.09 -7.90 26.07
N ALA A 406 4.77 -7.16 25.18
CA ALA A 406 5.64 -7.76 24.16
C ALA A 406 6.86 -8.47 24.75
N THR A 407 7.30 -8.08 25.94
CA THR A 407 8.37 -8.72 26.71
C THR A 407 7.86 -8.97 28.12
N PRO A 408 7.09 -10.06 28.34
CA PRO A 408 6.58 -10.37 29.68
C PRO A 408 7.74 -10.59 30.65
N ASP A 409 7.65 -10.03 31.85
CA ASP A 409 8.59 -10.32 32.90
C ASP A 409 8.50 -11.80 33.28
N ARG A 410 9.67 -12.40 33.65
CA ARG A 410 9.73 -13.83 34.01
C ARG A 410 8.91 -14.19 35.25
N GLU A 411 8.44 -13.19 35.98
CA GLU A 411 7.68 -13.32 37.23
C GLU A 411 6.16 -13.19 37.06
N THR A 412 5.62 -13.12 35.85
CA THR A 412 4.18 -13.22 35.67
C THR A 412 3.73 -14.63 35.99
N HIS A 413 3.23 -14.80 37.22
CA HIS A 413 2.54 -16.02 37.62
C HIS A 413 1.21 -16.12 36.85
N TRP A 414 1.06 -17.17 36.10
CA TRP A 414 -0.19 -17.57 35.46
C TRP A 414 -1.11 -18.23 36.48
#